data_4277d2802c0917e8aa443c36b44a2010
#
_entry.id   4277d2802c0917e8aa443c36b44a2010
#
_cell.length_a   1.000
_cell.length_b   1.000
_cell.length_c   1.000
_cell.angle_alpha   90.00
_cell.angle_beta   90.00
_cell.angle_gamma   90.00
#
_symmetry.space_group_name_H-M   'P 1'
#
loop_
_entity.id
_entity.type
_entity.pdbx_description
1 polymer ?
#
loop_
_entity_poly.entity_id
_entity_poly.type
_entity_poly.pdbx_seq_one_letter_code
_entity_poly.pdbx_strand_id
1 'polypeptide(L)' 'LPVARNGYHGLYIEMKTPSGRASEAQRWWVEHLMAQGYYAAVCHGYEAAVHILTWYLALPKEVR' A
#
# COMPACT_ATOMS: atom_id res chain seq x y z
N LEU A 1 -2.89 -0.64 7.57
CA LEU A 1 -3.88 -1.74 7.68
C LEU A 1 -3.15 -3.05 7.94
N PRO A 2 -3.13 -3.52 9.18
CA PRO A 2 -2.37 -4.74 9.55
C PRO A 2 -3.15 -6.03 9.25
N VAL A 3 -3.57 -6.18 8.01
CA VAL A 3 -4.32 -7.36 7.56
C VAL A 3 -3.47 -8.10 6.54
N ALA A 4 -3.07 -9.33 6.88
CA ALA A 4 -2.20 -10.14 6.01
C ALA A 4 -2.97 -10.67 4.81
N ARG A 5 -2.39 -10.54 3.62
CA ARG A 5 -2.94 -11.04 2.37
C ARG A 5 -1.80 -11.47 1.44
N ASN A 6 -1.95 -12.62 0.85
CA ASN A 6 -1.08 -13.12 -0.22
C ASN A 6 0.43 -12.99 0.10
N GLY A 7 0.82 -13.25 1.34
CA GLY A 7 2.20 -13.15 1.79
C GLY A 7 2.61 -11.78 2.30
N TYR A 8 1.79 -10.74 2.10
CA TYR A 8 2.06 -9.43 2.66
C TYR A 8 1.59 -9.36 4.11
N HIS A 9 2.35 -8.69 4.95
CA HIS A 9 2.00 -8.54 6.37
C HIS A 9 0.90 -7.51 6.58
N GLY A 10 0.75 -6.57 5.67
CA GLY A 10 -0.25 -5.53 5.77
C GLY A 10 -0.15 -4.56 4.60
N LEU A 11 -1.00 -3.55 4.61
CA LEU A 11 -1.09 -2.55 3.56
C LEU A 11 -0.83 -1.16 4.15
N TYR A 12 0.05 -0.39 3.50
CA TYR A 12 0.28 1.03 3.80
C TYR A 12 -0.09 1.85 2.58
N ILE A 13 -0.87 2.90 2.79
CA ILE A 13 -1.25 3.83 1.73
C ILE A 13 -0.83 5.23 2.16
N GLU A 14 0.00 5.87 1.34
CA GLU A 14 0.34 7.28 1.49
C GLU A 14 -0.56 8.08 0.55
N MET A 15 -1.37 8.96 1.11
CA MET A 15 -2.32 9.74 0.33
C MET A 15 -1.67 11.02 -0.19
N LYS A 16 -1.87 11.31 -1.47
CA LYS A 16 -1.44 12.53 -2.12
C LYS A 16 -2.61 13.13 -2.89
N THR A 17 -2.55 14.45 -3.13
CA THR A 17 -3.50 15.07 -4.06
C THR A 17 -3.28 14.51 -5.46
N PRO A 18 -4.29 14.61 -6.36
CA PRO A 18 -4.13 14.05 -7.71
C PRO A 18 -2.92 14.57 -8.48
N SER A 19 -2.48 15.80 -8.22
CA SER A 19 -1.31 16.38 -8.88
C SER A 19 -0.05 16.36 -8.02
N GLY A 20 -0.13 15.83 -6.80
CA GLY A 20 1.01 15.80 -5.88
C GLY A 20 2.07 14.81 -6.29
N ARG A 21 3.30 15.02 -5.85
CA ARG A 21 4.41 14.11 -6.09
C ARG A 21 4.87 13.49 -4.79
N ALA A 22 5.24 12.22 -4.85
CA ALA A 22 5.88 11.56 -3.72
C ALA A 22 7.27 12.14 -3.52
N SER A 23 7.62 12.49 -2.29
CA SER A 23 8.96 12.94 -1.94
C SER A 23 9.94 11.76 -1.97
N GLU A 24 11.25 12.03 -1.97
CA GLU A 24 12.25 10.99 -1.86
C GLU A 24 12.07 10.18 -0.57
N ALA A 25 11.77 10.86 0.54
CA ALA A 25 11.54 10.19 1.81
C ALA A 25 10.35 9.24 1.73
N GLN A 26 9.27 9.64 1.06
CA GLN A 26 8.11 8.78 0.89
C GLN A 26 8.40 7.58 0.00
N ARG A 27 9.16 7.78 -1.08
CA ARG A 27 9.57 6.68 -1.94
C ARG A 27 10.46 5.70 -1.20
N TRP A 28 11.38 6.22 -0.39
CA TRP A 28 12.23 5.38 0.45
C TRP A 28 11.39 4.54 1.41
N TRP A 29 10.39 5.15 2.05
CA TRP A 29 9.50 4.42 2.97
C TRP A 29 8.72 3.32 2.26
N VAL A 30 8.20 3.60 1.05
CA VAL A 30 7.50 2.58 0.27
C VAL A 30 8.41 1.40 -0.01
N GLU A 31 9.62 1.65 -0.50
CA GLU A 31 10.59 0.60 -0.79
C GLU A 31 10.97 -0.18 0.47
N HIS A 32 11.19 0.54 1.57
CA HIS A 32 11.55 -0.09 2.83
C HIS A 32 10.44 -1.00 3.35
N LEU A 33 9.20 -0.53 3.32
CA LEU A 33 8.05 -1.33 3.77
C LEU A 33 7.84 -2.55 2.89
N MET A 34 7.99 -2.41 1.57
CA MET A 34 7.90 -3.53 0.65
C MET A 34 8.98 -4.58 0.96
N ALA A 35 10.19 -4.13 1.25
CA ALA A 35 11.29 -5.02 1.62
C ALA A 35 11.01 -5.77 2.94
N GLN A 36 10.20 -5.18 3.82
CA GLN A 36 9.83 -5.81 5.08
C GLN A 36 8.58 -6.70 4.97
N GLY A 37 8.07 -6.90 3.77
CA GLY A 37 6.94 -7.79 3.55
C GLY A 37 5.56 -7.13 3.59
N TYR A 38 5.50 -5.81 3.61
CA TYR A 38 4.24 -5.07 3.48
C TYR A 38 4.00 -4.67 2.05
N TYR A 39 2.75 -4.49 1.66
CA TYR A 39 2.46 -3.80 0.41
C TYR A 39 2.30 -2.33 0.72
N ALA A 40 3.02 -1.48 0.00
CA ALA A 40 2.98 -0.04 0.24
C ALA A 40 2.79 0.68 -1.09
N ALA A 41 1.93 1.70 -1.10
CA ALA A 41 1.63 2.45 -2.31
C ALA A 41 1.40 3.93 -1.99
N VAL A 42 1.76 4.78 -2.94
CA VAL A 42 1.39 6.19 -2.93
C VAL A 42 0.17 6.33 -3.83
N CYS A 43 -0.93 6.83 -3.29
CA CYS A 43 -2.18 6.96 -4.03
C CYS A 43 -2.52 8.43 -4.24
N HIS A 44 -2.72 8.80 -5.50
CA HIS A 44 -3.08 10.15 -5.90
C HIS A 44 -4.60 10.25 -6.00
N GLY A 45 -5.23 10.76 -4.93
CA GLY A 45 -6.66 10.92 -4.86
C GLY A 45 -7.37 9.74 -4.21
N TYR A 46 -8.60 9.99 -3.83
CA TYR A 46 -9.42 9.05 -3.08
C TYR A 46 -9.71 7.76 -3.86
N GLU A 47 -10.04 7.89 -5.15
CA GLU A 47 -10.39 6.72 -5.95
C GLU A 47 -9.24 5.74 -6.08
N ALA A 48 -8.02 6.25 -6.24
CA ALA A 48 -6.84 5.39 -6.30
C ALA A 48 -6.66 4.60 -5.00
N ALA A 49 -6.89 5.25 -3.86
CA ALA A 49 -6.79 4.58 -2.57
C ALA A 49 -7.86 3.51 -2.41
N VAL A 50 -9.09 3.78 -2.84
CA VAL A 50 -10.17 2.79 -2.78
C VAL A 50 -9.85 1.60 -3.66
N HIS A 51 -9.30 1.81 -4.85
CA HIS A 51 -8.91 0.73 -5.75
C HIS A 51 -7.84 -0.16 -5.12
N ILE A 52 -6.80 0.44 -4.54
CA ILE A 52 -5.73 -0.32 -3.89
C ILE A 52 -6.28 -1.11 -2.70
N LEU A 53 -7.09 -0.47 -1.88
CA LEU A 53 -7.67 -1.13 -0.70
C LEU A 53 -8.55 -2.31 -1.12
N THR A 54 -9.41 -2.11 -2.10
CA THR A 54 -10.31 -3.16 -2.60
C THR A 54 -9.50 -4.31 -3.18
N TRP A 55 -8.50 -3.99 -4.00
CA TRP A 55 -7.64 -5.00 -4.59
C TRP A 55 -6.92 -5.81 -3.51
N TYR A 56 -6.33 -5.12 -2.53
CA TYR A 56 -5.58 -5.78 -1.47
C TYR A 56 -6.45 -6.73 -0.64
N LEU A 57 -7.64 -6.28 -0.26
CA LEU A 57 -8.54 -7.10 0.55
C LEU A 57 -9.14 -8.27 -0.22
N ALA A 58 -9.08 -8.22 -1.55
CA ALA A 58 -9.51 -9.34 -2.40
C ALA A 58 -8.42 -10.39 -2.59
N LEU A 59 -7.18 -10.11 -2.19
CA LEU A 59 -6.10 -11.08 -2.28
C LEU A 59 -6.36 -12.27 -1.35
N PRO A 60 -5.80 -13.45 -1.67
CA PRO A 60 -5.97 -14.63 -0.81
C PRO A 60 -5.50 -14.37 0.62
N LYS A 61 -6.26 -14.86 1.57
CA LYS A 61 -5.86 -14.81 2.98
C LYS A 61 -4.69 -15.74 3.22
N GLU A 62 -3.85 -15.40 4.21
CA GLU A 62 -2.81 -16.30 4.63
C GLU A 62 -3.42 -17.59 5.20
N VAL A 63 -2.87 -18.69 4.81
CA VAL A 63 -3.24 -20.01 5.33
C VAL A 63 -2.04 -20.57 6.07
N ARG A 64 -2.23 -20.91 7.31
CA ARG A 64 -1.19 -21.44 8.18
C ARG A 64 -1.47 -22.87 8.53
#